data_3fe7dff1e34d6e91c7ef683d68c13ec5
#
_entry.id   3fe7dff1e34d6e91c7ef683d68c13ec5
#
_cell.length_a   1.000
_cell.length_b   1.000
_cell.length_c   1.000
_cell.angle_alpha   90.00
_cell.angle_beta   90.00
_cell.angle_gamma   90.00
#
_symmetry.space_group_name_H-M   'P 1'
#
loop_
_entity.id
_entity.type
_entity.pdbx_description
1 polymer ?
#
loop_
_entity_poly.entity_id
_entity_poly.type
_entity_poly.pdbx_seq_one_letter_code
_entity_poly.pdbx_strand_id
1 'polypeptide(L)'
;GIIFLLLMKKDFIRELPPFILPNTGNMGIPISLFAYGKLGMGVAAAISTLVVFLHFTLNVFLAKREFDLKVVFKSPSFYVIIITVFFLYFEVDMPQFIINTVMLLSYAMIVMILMSLGIALTQLKVFSFRNALIASVGRVIIGPIIGFALIKIFNLSGFAAGVLLIQSSMPSAILCYLVGSMYSPKEIVDNISSMIVV
;
A
#
# COMPACT_ATOMS: atom_id res chain seq x y z
N GLY A 1 12.43 -9.27 3.86
CA GLY A 1 12.12 -9.36 2.42
C GLY A 1 13.34 -9.82 1.62
N ILE A 2 14.42 -9.03 1.56
CA ILE A 2 15.60 -9.35 0.73
C ILE A 2 16.22 -10.70 1.10
N ILE A 3 16.52 -10.94 2.38
CA ILE A 3 17.10 -12.22 2.85
C ILE A 3 16.18 -13.39 2.45
N PHE A 4 14.88 -13.25 2.62
CA PHE A 4 13.90 -14.27 2.26
C PHE A 4 13.90 -14.57 0.75
N LEU A 5 13.92 -13.56 -0.10
CA LEU A 5 13.97 -13.71 -1.55
C LEU A 5 15.29 -14.32 -2.04
N LEU A 6 16.41 -13.96 -1.40
CA LEU A 6 17.71 -14.57 -1.69
C LEU A 6 17.72 -16.07 -1.38
N LEU A 7 17.13 -16.47 -0.25
CA LEU A 7 16.98 -17.89 0.13
C LEU A 7 16.12 -18.66 -0.87
N MET A 8 15.13 -18.02 -1.48
CA MET A 8 14.27 -18.62 -2.50
C MET A 8 14.87 -18.57 -3.92
N LYS A 9 16.07 -18.05 -4.12
CA LYS A 9 16.71 -17.85 -5.44
C LYS A 9 15.83 -17.04 -6.42
N LYS A 10 15.11 -16.05 -5.91
CA LYS A 10 14.21 -15.18 -6.66
C LYS A 10 14.90 -13.90 -7.13
N ASP A 11 14.36 -13.21 -8.15
CA ASP A 11 14.79 -11.86 -8.49
C ASP A 11 14.39 -10.89 -7.36
N PHE A 12 15.30 -10.75 -6.37
CA PHE A 12 15.04 -10.00 -5.15
C PHE A 12 14.78 -8.51 -5.42
N ILE A 13 15.17 -7.96 -6.56
CA ILE A 13 14.91 -6.56 -6.91
C ILE A 13 13.46 -6.40 -7.37
N ARG A 14 13.02 -7.18 -8.35
CA ARG A 14 11.69 -7.06 -8.96
C ARG A 14 10.58 -7.71 -8.14
N GLU A 15 10.89 -8.71 -7.33
CA GLU A 15 9.94 -9.37 -6.44
C GLU A 15 9.89 -8.77 -5.03
N LEU A 16 10.73 -7.77 -4.71
CA LEU A 16 10.73 -7.09 -3.42
C LEU A 16 9.45 -6.24 -3.15
N PRO A 17 8.90 -5.50 -4.14
CA PRO A 17 7.76 -4.61 -3.89
C PRO A 17 6.57 -5.27 -3.18
N PRO A 18 6.07 -6.47 -3.56
CA PRO A 18 4.95 -7.09 -2.86
C PRO A 18 5.24 -7.44 -1.40
N PHE A 19 6.52 -7.57 -1.00
CA PHE A 19 6.89 -7.78 0.40
C PHE A 19 6.90 -6.50 1.23
N ILE A 20 7.29 -5.36 0.64
CA ILE A 20 7.51 -4.12 1.38
C ILE A 20 6.36 -3.12 1.25
N LEU A 21 5.54 -3.23 0.19
CA LEU A 21 4.44 -2.30 -0.09
C LEU A 21 3.09 -2.96 0.20
N PRO A 22 2.50 -2.68 1.38
CA PRO A 22 1.22 -3.21 1.79
C PRO A 22 0.04 -2.56 1.05
N ASN A 23 -1.08 -3.26 1.01
CA ASN A 23 -2.34 -2.76 0.45
C ASN A 23 -3.05 -1.79 1.42
N THR A 24 -2.37 -0.72 1.78
CA THR A 24 -2.82 0.28 2.75
C THR A 24 -4.05 1.04 2.28
N GLY A 25 -4.15 1.34 0.99
CA GLY A 25 -5.25 2.09 0.39
C GLY A 25 -6.54 1.27 0.32
N ASN A 26 -6.54 0.21 -0.48
CA ASN A 26 -7.77 -0.53 -0.79
C ASN A 26 -8.30 -1.38 0.37
N MET A 27 -7.45 -1.82 1.29
CA MET A 27 -7.84 -2.59 2.46
C MET A 27 -7.60 -1.84 3.77
N GLY A 28 -6.45 -1.21 3.90
CA GLY A 28 -6.05 -0.60 5.17
C GLY A 28 -6.94 0.57 5.57
N ILE A 29 -7.35 1.45 4.65
CA ILE A 29 -8.24 2.58 4.95
C ILE A 29 -9.62 2.10 5.42
N PRO A 30 -10.34 1.20 4.70
CA PRO A 30 -11.63 0.69 5.15
C PRO A 30 -11.55 0.00 6.51
N ILE A 31 -10.57 -0.86 6.73
CA ILE A 31 -10.42 -1.59 8.00
C ILE A 31 -10.14 -0.60 9.15
N SER A 32 -9.30 0.41 8.93
CA SER A 32 -9.03 1.44 9.93
C SER A 32 -10.24 2.31 10.23
N LEU A 33 -11.09 2.59 9.24
CA LEU A 33 -12.37 3.27 9.45
C LEU A 33 -13.29 2.42 10.31
N PHE A 34 -13.43 1.13 10.04
CA PHE A 34 -14.28 0.23 10.82
C PHE A 34 -13.79 0.04 12.25
N ALA A 35 -12.47 0.01 12.47
CA ALA A 35 -11.89 -0.19 13.78
C ALA A 35 -11.87 1.08 14.65
N TYR A 36 -11.60 2.25 14.06
CA TYR A 36 -11.31 3.49 14.80
C TYR A 36 -12.10 4.72 14.30
N GLY A 37 -13.10 4.51 13.45
CA GLY A 37 -13.93 5.59 12.92
C GLY A 37 -13.15 6.59 12.05
N LYS A 38 -13.64 7.84 12.01
CA LYS A 38 -13.06 8.91 11.18
C LYS A 38 -11.61 9.23 11.51
N LEU A 39 -11.22 9.17 12.79
CA LEU A 39 -9.84 9.41 13.21
C LEU A 39 -8.88 8.35 12.66
N GLY A 40 -9.31 7.07 12.74
CA GLY A 40 -8.54 5.96 12.15
C GLY A 40 -8.42 6.08 10.64
N MET A 41 -9.49 6.47 9.96
CA MET A 41 -9.48 6.71 8.51
C MET A 41 -8.48 7.81 8.12
N GLY A 42 -8.42 8.91 8.88
CA GLY A 42 -7.50 10.02 8.61
C GLY A 42 -6.04 9.60 8.69
N VAL A 43 -5.65 8.91 9.77
CA VAL A 43 -4.28 8.38 9.92
C VAL A 43 -3.95 7.35 8.86
N ALA A 44 -4.89 6.44 8.55
CA ALA A 44 -4.72 5.44 7.51
C ALA A 44 -4.54 6.08 6.13
N ALA A 45 -5.29 7.13 5.82
CA ALA A 45 -5.17 7.88 4.57
C ALA A 45 -3.78 8.54 4.43
N ALA A 46 -3.25 9.15 5.52
CA ALA A 46 -1.91 9.73 5.53
C ALA A 46 -0.84 8.66 5.24
N ILE A 47 -0.88 7.52 5.95
CA ILE A 47 0.04 6.40 5.71
C ILE A 47 -0.09 5.89 4.27
N SER A 48 -1.34 5.71 3.78
CA SER A 48 -1.60 5.22 2.43
C SER A 48 -1.08 6.16 1.35
N THR A 49 -1.17 7.47 1.56
CA THR A 49 -0.64 8.47 0.63
C THR A 49 0.87 8.32 0.46
N LEU A 50 1.62 8.11 1.56
CA LEU A 50 3.05 7.84 1.51
C LEU A 50 3.36 6.51 0.80
N VAL A 51 2.60 5.46 1.07
CA VAL A 51 2.79 4.15 0.42
C VAL A 51 2.47 4.23 -1.08
N VAL A 52 1.43 4.94 -1.49
CA VAL A 52 1.12 5.18 -2.91
C VAL A 52 2.25 5.96 -3.59
N PHE A 53 2.81 6.96 -2.93
CA PHE A 53 3.99 7.66 -3.44
C PHE A 53 5.18 6.70 -3.65
N LEU A 54 5.41 5.77 -2.72
CA LEU A 54 6.43 4.73 -2.86
C LEU A 54 6.11 3.76 -4.01
N HIS A 55 4.85 3.50 -4.32
CA HIS A 55 4.50 2.71 -5.50
C HIS A 55 4.88 3.41 -6.81
N PHE A 56 4.72 4.73 -6.92
CA PHE A 56 5.07 5.46 -8.13
C PHE A 56 6.56 5.84 -8.21
N THR A 57 7.31 5.69 -7.13
CA THR A 57 8.76 5.93 -7.09
C THR A 57 9.54 4.62 -6.99
N LEU A 58 9.59 4.03 -5.80
CA LEU A 58 10.39 2.85 -5.51
C LEU A 58 9.93 1.61 -6.26
N ASN A 59 8.61 1.32 -6.31
CA ASN A 59 8.12 0.15 -7.02
C ASN A 59 8.39 0.23 -8.53
N VAL A 60 8.18 1.40 -9.16
CA VAL A 60 8.51 1.61 -10.57
C VAL A 60 10.01 1.47 -10.81
N PHE A 61 10.85 2.06 -9.96
CA PHE A 61 12.30 1.92 -10.03
C PHE A 61 12.75 0.44 -9.96
N LEU A 62 12.22 -0.33 -9.01
CA LEU A 62 12.55 -1.74 -8.84
C LEU A 62 12.07 -2.60 -10.02
N ALA A 63 10.90 -2.30 -10.56
CA ALA A 63 10.32 -3.03 -11.69
C ALA A 63 11.05 -2.74 -13.00
N LYS A 64 11.32 -1.45 -13.28
CA LYS A 64 11.96 -0.96 -14.51
C LYS A 64 13.48 -1.06 -14.47
N ARG A 65 14.09 -1.06 -13.25
CA ARG A 65 15.54 -0.93 -13.00
C ARG A 65 16.15 0.38 -13.50
N GLU A 66 15.33 1.37 -13.73
CA GLU A 66 15.72 2.72 -14.14
C GLU A 66 14.92 3.75 -13.34
N PHE A 67 15.58 4.84 -12.98
CA PHE A 67 14.92 5.93 -12.26
C PHE A 67 14.25 6.87 -13.25
N ASP A 68 12.92 6.89 -13.27
CA ASP A 68 12.14 7.68 -14.21
C ASP A 68 11.31 8.75 -13.48
N LEU A 69 11.89 9.95 -13.34
CA LEU A 69 11.22 11.09 -12.71
C LEU A 69 9.91 11.47 -13.40
N LYS A 70 9.76 11.19 -14.71
CA LYS A 70 8.52 11.53 -15.43
C LYS A 70 7.32 10.78 -14.86
N VAL A 71 7.51 9.54 -14.37
CA VAL A 71 6.43 8.76 -13.75
C VAL A 71 5.98 9.41 -12.45
N VAL A 72 6.92 9.91 -11.64
CA VAL A 72 6.64 10.63 -10.39
C VAL A 72 5.83 11.89 -10.64
N PHE A 73 6.28 12.74 -11.56
CA PHE A 73 5.61 13.99 -11.92
C PHE A 73 4.26 13.79 -12.62
N LYS A 74 4.03 12.64 -13.27
CA LYS A 74 2.73 12.29 -13.85
C LYS A 74 1.75 11.71 -12.82
N SER A 75 2.21 11.32 -11.63
CA SER A 75 1.35 10.77 -10.59
C SER A 75 0.52 11.87 -9.93
N PRO A 76 -0.83 11.76 -9.91
CA PRO A 76 -1.68 12.68 -9.18
C PRO A 76 -1.34 12.73 -7.68
N SER A 77 -0.89 11.62 -7.10
CA SER A 77 -0.50 11.53 -5.69
C SER A 77 0.64 12.47 -5.33
N PHE A 78 1.55 12.75 -6.25
CA PHE A 78 2.64 13.70 -6.04
C PHE A 78 2.09 15.11 -5.73
N TYR A 79 1.14 15.59 -6.53
CA TYR A 79 0.52 16.90 -6.33
C TYR A 79 -0.33 16.95 -5.08
N VAL A 80 -1.07 15.88 -4.78
CA VAL A 80 -1.87 15.80 -3.55
C VAL A 80 -0.99 15.90 -2.31
N ILE A 81 0.18 15.25 -2.29
CA ILE A 81 1.14 15.36 -1.18
C ILE A 81 1.62 16.80 -1.01
N ILE A 82 2.02 17.46 -2.09
CA ILE A 82 2.49 18.86 -2.04
C ILE A 82 1.39 19.77 -1.49
N ILE A 83 0.16 19.65 -2.02
CA ILE A 83 -0.98 20.44 -1.55
C ILE A 83 -1.26 20.17 -0.07
N THR A 84 -1.27 18.90 0.34
CA THR A 84 -1.51 18.53 1.75
C THR A 84 -0.46 19.11 2.68
N VAL A 85 0.83 19.02 2.31
CA VAL A 85 1.93 19.58 3.10
C VAL A 85 1.81 21.09 3.18
N PHE A 86 1.42 21.76 2.10
CA PHE A 86 1.18 23.21 2.09
C PHE A 86 0.08 23.60 3.08
N PHE A 87 -1.08 22.95 3.05
CA PHE A 87 -2.17 23.25 3.98
C PHE A 87 -1.81 22.96 5.43
N LEU A 88 -1.05 21.89 5.70
CA LEU A 88 -0.58 21.58 7.05
C LEU A 88 0.46 22.59 7.55
N TYR A 89 1.39 23.02 6.69
CA TYR A 89 2.45 23.95 7.09
C TYR A 89 1.92 25.36 7.37
N PHE A 90 0.95 25.83 6.59
CA PHE A 90 0.34 27.14 6.74
C PHE A 90 -0.87 27.16 7.68
N GLU A 91 -1.21 26.00 8.29
CA GLU A 91 -2.36 25.85 9.21
C GLU A 91 -3.66 26.44 8.62
N VAL A 92 -3.88 26.21 7.31
CA VAL A 92 -5.03 26.77 6.60
C VAL A 92 -6.30 26.02 7.00
N ASP A 93 -7.21 26.71 7.65
CA ASP A 93 -8.53 26.16 7.98
C ASP A 93 -9.39 25.96 6.73
N MET A 94 -9.84 24.74 6.55
CA MET A 94 -10.73 24.38 5.43
C MET A 94 -12.18 24.76 5.73
N PRO A 95 -12.88 25.45 4.80
CA PRO A 95 -14.30 25.71 4.93
C PRO A 95 -15.09 24.41 5.17
N GLN A 96 -16.08 24.47 6.08
CA GLN A 96 -16.85 23.29 6.51
C GLN A 96 -17.53 22.56 5.36
N PHE A 97 -18.00 23.27 4.33
CA PHE A 97 -18.64 22.66 3.17
C PHE A 97 -17.63 21.77 2.36
N ILE A 98 -16.37 22.17 2.28
CA ILE A 98 -15.31 21.36 1.63
C ILE A 98 -15.08 20.10 2.44
N ILE A 99 -14.93 20.22 3.77
CA ILE A 99 -14.73 19.07 4.66
C ILE A 99 -15.87 18.07 4.50
N ASN A 100 -17.13 18.54 4.55
CA ASN A 100 -18.31 17.69 4.42
C ASN A 100 -18.38 17.00 3.05
N THR A 101 -18.07 17.71 1.97
CA THR A 101 -18.05 17.16 0.60
C THR A 101 -17.00 16.09 0.45
N VAL A 102 -15.76 16.35 0.91
CA VAL A 102 -14.65 15.39 0.85
C VAL A 102 -14.96 14.14 1.69
N MET A 103 -15.59 14.31 2.87
CA MET A 103 -16.00 13.18 3.69
C MET A 103 -17.04 12.31 2.99
N LEU A 104 -18.06 12.90 2.38
CA LEU A 104 -19.08 12.15 1.63
C LEU A 104 -18.46 11.38 0.46
N LEU A 105 -17.59 12.02 -0.31
CA LEU A 105 -16.85 11.37 -1.40
C LEU A 105 -15.95 10.25 -0.90
N SER A 106 -15.30 10.41 0.26
CA SER A 106 -14.45 9.39 0.87
C SER A 106 -15.23 8.12 1.22
N TYR A 107 -16.43 8.25 1.78
CA TYR A 107 -17.29 7.09 2.05
C TYR A 107 -17.75 6.39 0.76
N ALA A 108 -18.12 7.13 -0.26
CA ALA A 108 -18.47 6.56 -1.56
C ALA A 108 -17.25 5.84 -2.19
N MET A 109 -16.07 6.43 -2.12
CA MET A 109 -14.84 5.81 -2.60
C MET A 109 -14.51 4.50 -1.90
N ILE A 110 -14.75 4.38 -0.59
CA ILE A 110 -14.48 3.13 0.14
C ILE A 110 -15.26 1.96 -0.46
N VAL A 111 -16.54 2.16 -0.77
CA VAL A 111 -17.36 1.14 -1.42
C VAL A 111 -16.80 0.77 -2.80
N MET A 112 -16.46 1.77 -3.61
CA MET A 112 -15.90 1.56 -4.94
C MET A 112 -14.54 0.85 -4.90
N ILE A 113 -13.69 1.17 -3.94
CA ILE A 113 -12.38 0.55 -3.74
C ILE A 113 -12.54 -0.93 -3.38
N LEU A 114 -13.44 -1.27 -2.46
CA LEU A 114 -13.68 -2.66 -2.06
C LEU A 114 -14.27 -3.49 -3.21
N MET A 115 -15.19 -2.92 -3.99
CA MET A 115 -15.71 -3.57 -5.19
C MET A 115 -14.61 -3.78 -6.25
N SER A 116 -13.81 -2.75 -6.51
CA SER A 116 -12.67 -2.83 -7.44
C SER A 116 -11.63 -3.86 -6.99
N LEU A 117 -11.36 -3.96 -5.69
CA LEU A 117 -10.49 -4.99 -5.12
C LEU A 117 -11.05 -6.39 -5.40
N GLY A 118 -12.33 -6.61 -5.15
CA GLY A 118 -12.99 -7.89 -5.44
C GLY A 118 -12.87 -8.28 -6.91
N ILE A 119 -13.17 -7.36 -7.83
CA ILE A 119 -13.05 -7.60 -9.28
C ILE A 119 -11.59 -7.89 -9.66
N ALA A 120 -10.63 -7.12 -9.16
CA ALA A 120 -9.21 -7.32 -9.46
C ALA A 120 -8.72 -8.70 -9.01
N LEU A 121 -9.14 -9.17 -7.84
CA LEU A 121 -8.78 -10.51 -7.33
C LEU A 121 -9.31 -11.64 -8.23
N THR A 122 -10.48 -11.48 -8.86
CA THR A 122 -11.01 -12.51 -9.78
C THR A 122 -10.22 -12.61 -11.09
N GLN A 123 -9.49 -11.56 -11.46
CA GLN A 123 -8.68 -11.52 -12.68
C GLN A 123 -7.25 -12.05 -12.48
N LEU A 124 -6.77 -12.08 -11.24
CA LEU A 124 -5.45 -12.58 -10.90
C LEU A 124 -5.44 -14.12 -10.87
N LYS A 125 -4.31 -14.71 -11.27
CA LYS A 125 -4.13 -16.17 -11.33
C LYS A 125 -3.03 -16.62 -10.38
N VAL A 126 -3.19 -17.81 -9.81
CA VAL A 126 -2.16 -18.45 -8.99
C VAL A 126 -1.37 -19.41 -9.87
N PHE A 127 -0.12 -19.10 -10.13
CA PHE A 127 0.79 -19.91 -10.96
C PHE A 127 1.67 -20.85 -10.11
N SER A 128 2.01 -20.43 -8.87
CA SER A 128 2.86 -21.19 -7.95
C SER A 128 2.35 -21.07 -6.51
N PHE A 129 1.39 -21.93 -6.15
CA PHE A 129 0.73 -21.86 -4.85
C PHE A 129 1.70 -21.98 -3.67
N ARG A 130 2.63 -22.96 -3.69
CA ARG A 130 3.57 -23.19 -2.59
C ARG A 130 4.46 -21.98 -2.31
N ASN A 131 5.05 -21.41 -3.36
CA ASN A 131 5.94 -20.25 -3.23
C ASN A 131 5.16 -18.99 -2.80
N ALA A 132 3.97 -18.81 -3.37
CA ALA A 132 3.08 -17.74 -3.01
C ALA A 132 2.65 -17.82 -1.55
N LEU A 133 2.24 -19.01 -1.07
CA LEU A 133 1.83 -19.22 0.31
C LEU A 133 2.96 -18.86 1.30
N ILE A 134 4.19 -19.36 1.05
CA ILE A 134 5.34 -19.05 1.90
C ILE A 134 5.62 -17.54 1.92
N ALA A 135 5.54 -16.90 0.76
CA ALA A 135 5.78 -15.47 0.62
C ALA A 135 4.69 -14.63 1.33
N SER A 136 3.43 -14.98 1.14
CA SER A 136 2.28 -14.28 1.72
C SER A 136 2.23 -14.44 3.24
N VAL A 137 2.46 -15.66 3.75
CA VAL A 137 2.57 -15.92 5.20
C VAL A 137 3.74 -15.12 5.79
N GLY A 138 4.91 -15.13 5.12
CA GLY A 138 6.05 -14.33 5.54
C GLY A 138 5.71 -12.85 5.60
N ARG A 139 4.99 -12.31 4.63
CA ARG A 139 4.56 -10.91 4.59
C ARG A 139 3.60 -10.57 5.74
N VAL A 140 2.59 -11.40 5.96
CA VAL A 140 1.55 -11.18 6.99
C VAL A 140 2.10 -11.33 8.41
N ILE A 141 3.18 -12.09 8.61
CA ILE A 141 3.85 -12.21 9.92
C ILE A 141 4.85 -11.07 10.13
N ILE A 142 5.74 -10.82 9.15
CA ILE A 142 6.82 -9.83 9.29
C ILE A 142 6.26 -8.40 9.37
N GLY A 143 5.19 -8.10 8.62
CA GLY A 143 4.58 -6.79 8.62
C GLY A 143 4.15 -6.31 10.02
N PRO A 144 3.30 -7.04 10.74
CA PRO A 144 2.91 -6.70 12.12
C PRO A 144 4.07 -6.63 13.11
N ILE A 145 5.07 -7.50 12.98
CA ILE A 145 6.27 -7.47 13.83
C ILE A 145 7.01 -6.15 13.67
N ILE A 146 7.21 -5.71 12.41
CA ILE A 146 7.83 -4.41 12.13
C ILE A 146 6.94 -3.27 12.64
N GLY A 147 5.63 -3.32 12.39
CA GLY A 147 4.66 -2.35 12.89
C GLY A 147 4.72 -2.22 14.41
N PHE A 148 4.75 -3.34 15.12
CA PHE A 148 4.88 -3.36 16.58
C PHE A 148 6.22 -2.79 17.06
N ALA A 149 7.32 -3.11 16.39
CA ALA A 149 8.63 -2.54 16.69
C ALA A 149 8.63 -1.01 16.52
N LEU A 150 8.04 -0.49 15.44
CA LEU A 150 7.90 0.95 15.21
C LEU A 150 7.02 1.63 16.28
N ILE A 151 5.91 0.99 16.68
CA ILE A 151 5.05 1.48 17.77
C ILE A 151 5.88 1.66 19.06
N LYS A 152 6.75 0.70 19.38
CA LYS A 152 7.62 0.76 20.56
C LYS A 152 8.71 1.82 20.43
N ILE A 153 9.37 1.90 19.26
CA ILE A 153 10.46 2.86 19.02
C ILE A 153 9.95 4.31 19.10
N PHE A 154 8.78 4.58 18.51
CA PHE A 154 8.19 5.92 18.47
C PHE A 154 7.23 6.20 19.64
N ASN A 155 7.10 5.27 20.59
CA ASN A 155 6.18 5.37 21.74
C ASN A 155 4.75 5.76 21.33
N LEU A 156 4.27 5.17 20.23
CA LEU A 156 2.92 5.42 19.75
C LEU A 156 1.90 4.74 20.67
N SER A 157 0.76 5.40 20.88
CA SER A 157 -0.32 4.87 21.74
C SER A 157 -1.71 5.12 21.13
N GLY A 158 -2.72 4.50 21.72
CA GLY A 158 -4.11 4.70 21.31
C GLY A 158 -4.39 4.27 19.86
N PHE A 159 -5.30 4.99 19.19
CA PHE A 159 -5.74 4.65 17.84
C PHE A 159 -4.63 4.75 16.78
N ALA A 160 -3.66 5.65 16.95
CA ALA A 160 -2.56 5.79 15.99
C ALA A 160 -1.68 4.52 15.95
N ALA A 161 -1.37 3.94 17.11
CA ALA A 161 -0.66 2.66 17.21
C ALA A 161 -1.47 1.52 16.57
N GLY A 162 -2.77 1.46 16.85
CA GLY A 162 -3.65 0.45 16.27
C GLY A 162 -3.76 0.55 14.75
N VAL A 163 -3.88 1.77 14.20
CA VAL A 163 -3.90 2.00 12.75
C VAL A 163 -2.57 1.60 12.11
N LEU A 164 -1.43 1.97 12.71
CA LEU A 164 -0.12 1.56 12.19
C LEU A 164 0.01 0.03 12.15
N LEU A 165 -0.46 -0.66 13.19
CA LEU A 165 -0.47 -2.11 13.23
C LEU A 165 -1.37 -2.70 12.13
N ILE A 166 -2.58 -2.18 11.94
CA ILE A 166 -3.47 -2.58 10.84
C ILE A 166 -2.76 -2.39 9.50
N GLN A 167 -2.25 -1.20 9.23
CA GLN A 167 -1.60 -0.87 7.94
C GLN A 167 -0.39 -1.76 7.64
N SER A 168 0.43 -2.05 8.66
CA SER A 168 1.59 -2.94 8.53
C SER A 168 1.20 -4.41 8.29
N SER A 169 0.01 -4.81 8.76
CA SER A 169 -0.53 -6.17 8.62
C SER A 169 -1.22 -6.42 7.27
N MET A 170 -1.41 -5.38 6.45
CA MET A 170 -2.09 -5.55 5.17
C MET A 170 -1.30 -6.45 4.22
N PRO A 171 -1.99 -7.28 3.41
CA PRO A 171 -1.34 -8.10 2.39
C PRO A 171 -0.70 -7.23 1.30
N SER A 172 -0.08 -7.87 0.33
CA SER A 172 0.58 -7.19 -0.80
C SER A 172 -0.40 -6.35 -1.61
N ALA A 173 0.04 -5.17 -2.06
CA ALA A 173 -0.80 -4.27 -2.84
C ALA A 173 -0.97 -4.74 -4.29
N ILE A 174 -2.19 -4.61 -4.83
CA ILE A 174 -2.48 -4.86 -6.25
C ILE A 174 -1.66 -3.95 -7.18
N LEU A 175 -1.29 -2.76 -6.74
CA LEU A 175 -0.40 -1.86 -7.48
C LEU A 175 0.95 -2.50 -7.80
N CYS A 176 1.44 -3.46 -7.00
CA CYS A 176 2.65 -4.21 -7.32
C CYS A 176 2.48 -5.04 -8.60
N TYR A 177 1.31 -5.67 -8.78
CA TYR A 177 0.97 -6.39 -10.01
C TYR A 177 0.84 -5.45 -11.20
N LEU A 178 0.11 -4.33 -11.05
CA LEU A 178 -0.09 -3.38 -12.13
C LEU A 178 1.24 -2.78 -12.63
N VAL A 179 2.10 -2.33 -11.73
CA VAL A 179 3.43 -1.82 -12.08
C VAL A 179 4.31 -2.93 -12.65
N GLY A 180 4.28 -4.12 -12.05
CA GLY A 180 4.99 -5.29 -12.56
C GLY A 180 4.59 -5.64 -13.99
N SER A 181 3.30 -5.64 -14.30
CA SER A 181 2.79 -5.95 -15.65
C SER A 181 3.22 -4.95 -16.73
N MET A 182 3.55 -3.72 -16.34
CA MET A 182 4.03 -2.68 -17.26
C MET A 182 5.54 -2.78 -17.54
N TYR A 183 6.34 -3.25 -16.58
CA TYR A 183 7.80 -3.08 -16.62
C TYR A 183 8.60 -4.36 -16.34
N SER A 184 7.98 -5.43 -15.87
CA SER A 184 8.69 -6.66 -15.49
C SER A 184 8.41 -7.82 -16.45
N PRO A 185 9.31 -8.81 -16.56
CA PRO A 185 9.06 -10.05 -17.30
C PRO A 185 7.84 -10.80 -16.77
N LYS A 186 7.15 -11.54 -17.65
CA LYS A 186 5.92 -12.26 -17.34
C LYS A 186 6.06 -13.21 -16.15
N GLU A 187 7.16 -13.95 -16.04
CA GLU A 187 7.42 -14.87 -14.92
C GLU A 187 7.34 -14.17 -13.55
N ILE A 188 7.93 -12.97 -13.46
CA ILE A 188 7.90 -12.16 -12.23
C ILE A 188 6.47 -11.68 -11.94
N VAL A 189 5.75 -11.24 -12.97
CA VAL A 189 4.35 -10.80 -12.85
C VAL A 189 3.46 -11.95 -12.35
N ASP A 190 3.67 -13.17 -12.84
CA ASP A 190 2.96 -14.37 -12.43
C ASP A 190 3.24 -14.73 -10.95
N ASN A 191 4.47 -14.55 -10.49
CA ASN A 191 4.83 -14.71 -9.08
C ASN A 191 4.16 -13.64 -8.19
N ILE A 192 4.19 -12.37 -8.60
CA ILE A 192 3.52 -11.26 -7.89
C ILE A 192 2.01 -11.50 -7.83
N SER A 193 1.39 -11.89 -8.93
CA SER A 193 -0.04 -12.25 -9.00
C SER A 193 -0.38 -13.34 -7.98
N SER A 194 0.40 -14.42 -7.97
CA SER A 194 0.20 -15.55 -7.04
C SER A 194 0.31 -15.09 -5.58
N MET A 195 1.25 -14.20 -5.24
CA MET A 195 1.45 -13.70 -3.89
C MET A 195 0.31 -12.77 -3.42
N ILE A 196 -0.36 -12.08 -4.33
CA ILE A 196 -1.48 -11.18 -3.96
C ILE A 196 -2.75 -11.99 -3.69
N VAL A 197 -2.96 -13.11 -4.41
CA VAL A 197 -4.18 -13.93 -4.32
C VAL A 197 -4.14 -14.89 -3.13
N VAL A 198 -2.97 -15.42 -2.81
CA VAL A 198 -2.78 -16.38 -1.72
C VAL A 198 -2.52 -15.68 -0.39
#